data_678a0257665f38a7d60afc5ed9e43449
#
_entry.id   678a0257665f38a7d60afc5ed9e43449
#
_cell.length_a   1.000
_cell.length_b   1.000
_cell.length_c   1.000
_cell.angle_alpha   90.00
_cell.angle_beta   90.00
_cell.angle_gamma   90.00
#
_symmetry.space_group_name_H-M   'P 1'
#
loop_
_entity.id
_entity.type
_entity.pdbx_description
1 polymer ?
#
loop_
_entity_poly.entity_id
_entity_poly.type
_entity_poly.pdbx_seq_one_letter_code
_entity_poly.pdbx_strand_id
1 'polypeptide(L)'
;MAHYVVITGSRSITHSENIPLLIDSLIKRGVEIVVGDAPGVDRLVVAEAIRKGYGKHVTVVGAYGKCRNSFAFGKVGRIITLSSTYLARNLYMVGLSKECFAIWDGKSRGTRFTFECAKKAGLEVSVIYEKGGGSL
;
A
#
# COMPACT_ATOMS: atom_id res chain seq x y z
N MET A 1 5.79 14.72 14.60
CA MET A 1 5.15 14.55 13.29
C MET A 1 5.15 13.11 12.87
N ALA A 2 4.04 12.66 12.28
CA ALA A 2 3.93 11.28 11.83
C ALA A 2 4.86 11.04 10.62
N HIS A 3 5.49 9.87 10.61
CA HIS A 3 6.31 9.41 9.49
C HIS A 3 5.45 8.42 8.68
N TYR A 4 5.03 8.84 7.51
CA TYR A 4 4.19 8.02 6.64
C TYR A 4 5.01 7.24 5.63
N VAL A 5 4.62 6.00 5.43
CA VAL A 5 5.23 5.09 4.45
C VAL A 5 4.11 4.59 3.54
N VAL A 6 4.26 4.79 2.24
CA VAL A 6 3.31 4.22 1.28
C VAL A 6 3.75 2.82 0.87
N ILE A 7 2.79 1.89 0.89
CA ILE A 7 3.00 0.55 0.34
C ILE A 7 2.11 0.42 -0.87
N THR A 8 2.69 0.02 -1.99
CA THR A 8 1.98 -0.20 -3.24
C THR A 8 2.35 -1.57 -3.79
N GLY A 9 1.54 -2.11 -4.65
CA GLY A 9 1.89 -3.40 -5.22
C GLY A 9 0.91 -3.92 -6.24
N SER A 10 1.27 -5.03 -6.83
CA SER A 10 0.58 -5.61 -7.95
C SER A 10 -0.71 -6.31 -7.53
N ARG A 11 -1.75 -6.12 -8.34
CA ARG A 11 -3.05 -6.75 -8.11
C ARG A 11 -3.01 -8.26 -8.30
N SER A 12 -2.05 -8.76 -9.05
CA SER A 12 -1.88 -10.18 -9.34
C SER A 12 -1.32 -10.98 -8.16
N ILE A 13 -0.75 -10.29 -7.16
CA ILE A 13 -0.14 -10.96 -6.02
C ILE A 13 -1.21 -11.22 -4.98
N THR A 14 -1.56 -12.48 -4.80
CA THR A 14 -2.62 -12.91 -3.87
C THR A 14 -2.07 -13.59 -2.62
N HIS A 15 -0.77 -13.84 -2.58
CA HIS A 15 -0.05 -14.40 -1.45
C HIS A 15 1.37 -13.87 -1.47
N SER A 16 1.91 -13.51 -0.31
CA SER A 16 3.27 -13.00 -0.20
C SER A 16 3.83 -13.27 1.19
N GLU A 17 4.99 -13.89 1.25
CA GLU A 17 5.72 -14.08 2.50
C GLU A 17 6.47 -12.82 2.92
N ASN A 18 6.68 -11.89 2.00
CA ASN A 18 7.36 -10.64 2.30
C ASN A 18 6.49 -9.64 3.03
N ILE A 19 5.17 -9.68 2.83
CA ILE A 19 4.27 -8.72 3.46
C ILE A 19 4.27 -8.85 4.98
N PRO A 20 4.15 -10.04 5.58
CA PRO A 20 4.24 -10.14 7.04
C PRO A 20 5.57 -9.62 7.60
N LEU A 21 6.68 -9.88 6.91
CA LEU A 21 8.00 -9.41 7.34
C LEU A 21 8.09 -7.89 7.25
N LEU A 22 7.58 -7.32 6.17
CA LEU A 22 7.56 -5.86 6.00
C LEU A 22 6.73 -5.20 7.09
N ILE A 23 5.52 -5.72 7.35
CA ILE A 23 4.66 -5.16 8.38
C ILE A 23 5.33 -5.24 9.75
N ASP A 24 5.96 -6.36 10.10
CA ASP A 24 6.70 -6.49 11.35
C ASP A 24 7.77 -5.40 11.50
N SER A 25 8.51 -5.17 10.43
CA SER A 25 9.55 -4.12 10.40
C SER A 25 8.97 -2.74 10.64
N LEU A 26 7.85 -2.42 9.98
CA LEU A 26 7.20 -1.11 10.10
C LEU A 26 6.59 -0.92 11.50
N ILE A 27 6.05 -1.98 12.10
CA ILE A 27 5.55 -1.93 13.47
C ILE A 27 6.68 -1.60 14.44
N LYS A 28 7.84 -2.22 14.28
CA LYS A 28 9.00 -1.94 15.13
C LYS A 28 9.45 -0.49 15.04
N ARG A 29 9.31 0.10 13.85
CA ARG A 29 9.69 1.49 13.62
C ARG A 29 8.62 2.49 14.05
N GLY A 30 7.40 2.03 14.32
CA GLY A 30 6.30 2.90 14.74
C GLY A 30 5.81 3.88 13.68
N VAL A 31 5.93 3.52 12.40
CA VAL A 31 5.54 4.41 11.30
C VAL A 31 4.07 4.24 10.95
N GLU A 32 3.50 5.26 10.29
CA GLU A 32 2.14 5.22 9.76
C GLU A 32 2.17 4.64 8.34
N ILE A 33 1.22 3.77 8.04
CA ILE A 33 1.14 3.10 6.74
C ILE A 33 0.02 3.73 5.92
N VAL A 34 0.33 4.08 4.68
CA VAL A 34 -0.64 4.55 3.70
C VAL A 34 -0.71 3.52 2.58
N VAL A 35 -1.89 3.08 2.23
CA VAL A 35 -2.09 2.03 1.23
C VAL A 35 -3.37 2.29 0.47
N GLY A 36 -3.43 1.86 -0.79
CA GLY A 36 -4.64 1.98 -1.61
C GLY A 36 -5.67 0.91 -1.26
N ASP A 37 -6.69 0.82 -2.10
CA ASP A 37 -7.80 -0.10 -1.89
C ASP A 37 -7.91 -1.17 -2.98
N ALA A 38 -6.82 -1.43 -3.70
CA ALA A 38 -6.82 -2.41 -4.77
C ALA A 38 -6.86 -3.84 -4.24
N PRO A 39 -7.30 -4.81 -5.05
CA PRO A 39 -7.04 -6.22 -4.73
C PRO A 39 -5.53 -6.50 -4.79
N GLY A 40 -5.12 -7.67 -4.35
CA GLY A 40 -3.71 -8.05 -4.34
C GLY A 40 -2.96 -7.48 -3.17
N VAL A 41 -1.82 -6.85 -3.43
CA VAL A 41 -0.92 -6.37 -2.36
C VAL A 41 -1.63 -5.43 -1.38
N ASP A 42 -2.39 -4.46 -1.87
CA ASP A 42 -3.08 -3.52 -0.98
C ASP A 42 -3.95 -4.25 0.04
N ARG A 43 -4.73 -5.22 -0.44
CA ARG A 43 -5.61 -6.00 0.43
C ARG A 43 -4.82 -6.84 1.44
N LEU A 44 -3.73 -7.45 1.00
CA LEU A 44 -2.88 -8.26 1.87
C LEU A 44 -2.24 -7.42 2.97
N VAL A 45 -1.78 -6.22 2.64
CA VAL A 45 -1.17 -5.30 3.60
C VAL A 45 -2.16 -4.91 4.68
N VAL A 46 -3.36 -4.50 4.29
CA VAL A 46 -4.39 -4.09 5.24
C VAL A 46 -4.77 -5.27 6.16
N ALA A 47 -5.01 -6.44 5.56
CA ALA A 47 -5.38 -7.62 6.34
C ALA A 47 -4.30 -8.00 7.34
N GLU A 48 -3.03 -7.96 6.94
CA GLU A 48 -1.92 -8.31 7.81
C GLU A 48 -1.75 -7.31 8.95
N ALA A 49 -1.86 -6.02 8.66
CA ALA A 49 -1.76 -4.98 9.69
C ALA A 49 -2.88 -5.14 10.74
N ILE A 50 -4.11 -5.41 10.29
CA ILE A 50 -5.23 -5.64 11.19
C ILE A 50 -4.97 -6.87 12.05
N ARG A 51 -4.52 -7.97 11.44
CA ARG A 51 -4.24 -9.22 12.16
C ARG A 51 -3.20 -9.03 13.26
N LYS A 52 -2.21 -8.17 13.02
CA LYS A 52 -1.13 -7.88 13.98
C LYS A 52 -1.47 -6.78 14.98
N GLY A 53 -2.71 -6.31 14.98
CA GLY A 53 -3.14 -5.28 15.93
C GLY A 53 -2.64 -3.87 15.59
N TYR A 54 -2.21 -3.64 14.36
CA TYR A 54 -1.66 -2.36 13.92
C TYR A 54 -2.59 -1.55 13.04
N GLY A 55 -3.84 -1.97 12.91
CA GLY A 55 -4.81 -1.34 12.01
C GLY A 55 -5.00 0.15 12.23
N LYS A 56 -4.96 0.63 13.48
CA LYS A 56 -5.14 2.05 13.80
C LYS A 56 -4.05 2.95 13.21
N HIS A 57 -2.94 2.38 12.77
CA HIS A 57 -1.83 3.09 12.13
C HIS A 57 -1.85 2.95 10.61
N VAL A 58 -2.97 2.51 10.06
CA VAL A 58 -3.15 2.34 8.62
C VAL A 58 -4.18 3.34 8.12
N THR A 59 -3.82 4.02 7.04
CA THR A 59 -4.74 4.87 6.27
C THR A 59 -4.95 4.20 4.92
N VAL A 60 -6.21 3.91 4.59
CA VAL A 60 -6.58 3.34 3.29
C VAL A 60 -7.13 4.47 2.43
N VAL A 61 -6.63 4.61 1.22
CA VAL A 61 -7.04 5.67 0.30
C VAL A 61 -7.71 5.05 -0.92
N GLY A 62 -9.00 5.34 -1.09
CA GLY A 62 -9.77 4.91 -2.24
C GLY A 62 -9.85 5.99 -3.32
N ALA A 63 -10.28 5.60 -4.50
CA ALA A 63 -10.50 6.48 -5.65
C ALA A 63 -11.95 6.41 -6.10
N TYR A 64 -12.34 7.30 -6.99
CA TYR A 64 -13.69 7.35 -7.52
C TYR A 64 -14.77 7.44 -6.42
N GLY A 65 -14.43 8.09 -5.31
CA GLY A 65 -15.36 8.33 -4.21
C GLY A 65 -15.72 7.12 -3.36
N LYS A 66 -14.97 6.03 -3.44
CA LYS A 66 -15.29 4.80 -2.68
C LYS A 66 -14.04 4.01 -2.29
N CYS A 67 -14.21 3.12 -1.33
CA CYS A 67 -13.18 2.18 -0.90
C CYS A 67 -13.64 0.75 -1.23
N ARG A 68 -12.82 0.03 -1.98
CA ARG A 68 -13.14 -1.34 -2.41
C ARG A 68 -12.92 -2.40 -1.32
N ASN A 69 -12.09 -2.11 -0.33
CA ASN A 69 -11.79 -3.07 0.75
C ASN A 69 -12.67 -2.80 1.96
N SER A 70 -13.95 -3.17 1.85
CA SER A 70 -14.95 -2.89 2.90
C SER A 70 -14.64 -3.55 4.23
N PHE A 71 -13.88 -4.64 4.24
CA PHE A 71 -13.50 -5.31 5.49
C PHE A 71 -12.63 -4.42 6.39
N ALA A 72 -12.05 -3.36 5.85
CA ALA A 72 -11.23 -2.42 6.61
C ALA A 72 -12.06 -1.46 7.46
N PHE A 73 -13.35 -1.29 7.15
CA PHE A 73 -14.20 -0.33 7.86
C PHE A 73 -14.25 -0.63 9.35
N GLY A 74 -13.92 0.38 10.15
CA GLY A 74 -13.90 0.25 11.61
C GLY A 74 -12.66 -0.46 12.17
N LYS A 75 -11.75 -0.93 11.31
CA LYS A 75 -10.57 -1.68 11.72
C LYS A 75 -9.24 -0.99 11.40
N VAL A 76 -9.28 0.08 10.63
CA VAL A 76 -8.12 0.90 10.30
C VAL A 76 -8.26 2.28 10.91
N GLY A 77 -7.14 3.01 10.97
CA GLY A 77 -7.14 4.34 11.58
C GLY A 77 -7.91 5.37 10.78
N ARG A 78 -7.85 5.30 9.46
CA ARG A 78 -8.53 6.26 8.60
C ARG A 78 -8.80 5.68 7.22
N ILE A 79 -9.94 6.06 6.65
CA ILE A 79 -10.26 5.77 5.26
C ILE A 79 -10.51 7.10 4.57
N ILE A 80 -9.78 7.35 3.50
CA ILE A 80 -9.93 8.56 2.68
C ILE A 80 -10.45 8.12 1.33
N THR A 81 -11.52 8.72 0.86
CA THR A 81 -12.06 8.44 -0.47
C THR A 81 -11.92 9.69 -1.33
N LEU A 82 -11.08 9.60 -2.35
CA LEU A 82 -10.82 10.71 -3.24
C LEU A 82 -11.74 10.62 -4.47
N SER A 83 -12.22 11.78 -4.93
CA SER A 83 -12.92 11.87 -6.21
C SER A 83 -11.88 12.00 -7.31
N SER A 84 -11.15 10.92 -7.57
CA SER A 84 -10.01 10.93 -8.48
C SER A 84 -9.87 9.58 -9.17
N THR A 85 -8.97 9.52 -10.14
CA THR A 85 -8.55 8.26 -10.77
C THR A 85 -7.63 7.48 -9.81
N TYR A 86 -7.37 6.22 -10.14
CA TYR A 86 -6.45 5.40 -9.35
C TYR A 86 -5.02 5.95 -9.38
N LEU A 87 -4.56 6.45 -10.53
CA LEU A 87 -3.21 7.01 -10.62
C LEU A 87 -3.08 8.30 -9.81
N ALA A 88 -4.08 9.16 -9.87
CA ALA A 88 -4.08 10.38 -9.04
C ALA A 88 -4.10 10.04 -7.54
N ARG A 89 -4.86 9.00 -7.15
CA ARG A 89 -4.87 8.51 -5.78
C ARG A 89 -3.48 8.06 -5.35
N ASN A 90 -2.76 7.34 -6.23
CA ASN A 90 -1.41 6.88 -5.93
C ASN A 90 -0.46 8.06 -5.72
N LEU A 91 -0.57 9.11 -6.55
CA LEU A 91 0.22 10.33 -6.36
C LEU A 91 -0.07 11.01 -5.04
N TYR A 92 -1.34 11.02 -4.63
CA TYR A 92 -1.73 11.58 -3.33
C TYR A 92 -1.01 10.84 -2.20
N MET A 93 -0.99 9.51 -2.25
CA MET A 93 -0.31 8.71 -1.22
C MET A 93 1.20 8.96 -1.20
N VAL A 94 1.83 9.08 -2.37
CA VAL A 94 3.25 9.43 -2.48
C VAL A 94 3.51 10.78 -1.82
N GLY A 95 2.64 11.76 -2.07
CA GLY A 95 2.78 13.10 -1.51
C GLY A 95 2.69 13.15 0.02
N LEU A 96 2.02 12.19 0.64
CA LEU A 96 1.94 12.09 2.10
C LEU A 96 3.17 11.44 2.73
N SER A 97 3.97 10.73 1.94
CA SER A 97 4.91 9.74 2.46
C SER A 97 6.37 10.16 2.28
N LYS A 98 7.24 9.56 3.09
CA LYS A 98 8.70 9.75 3.00
C LYS A 98 9.40 8.53 2.44
N GLU A 99 8.75 7.37 2.48
CA GLU A 99 9.28 6.12 1.96
C GLU A 99 8.21 5.41 1.16
N CYS A 100 8.64 4.62 0.19
CA CYS A 100 7.76 3.81 -0.63
C CYS A 100 8.29 2.38 -0.68
N PHE A 101 7.42 1.42 -0.36
CA PHE A 101 7.70 0.01 -0.55
C PHE A 101 6.77 -0.49 -1.64
N ALA A 102 7.34 -1.03 -2.70
CA ALA A 102 6.58 -1.58 -3.81
C ALA A 102 6.81 -3.09 -3.91
N ILE A 103 5.74 -3.85 -3.87
CA ILE A 103 5.79 -5.30 -4.07
C ILE A 103 5.25 -5.56 -5.46
N TRP A 104 6.14 -5.90 -6.39
CA TRP A 104 5.89 -5.79 -7.82
C TRP A 104 6.11 -7.11 -8.55
N ASP A 105 5.20 -7.44 -9.45
CA ASP A 105 5.28 -8.64 -10.27
C ASP A 105 6.12 -8.46 -11.54
N GLY A 106 6.70 -7.28 -11.73
CA GLY A 106 7.50 -6.95 -12.90
C GLY A 106 6.69 -6.55 -14.12
N LYS A 107 5.36 -6.56 -14.03
CA LYS A 107 4.47 -6.29 -15.16
C LYS A 107 3.47 -5.18 -14.89
N SER A 108 3.00 -5.04 -13.67
CA SER A 108 1.97 -4.07 -13.30
C SER A 108 2.43 -2.63 -13.56
N ARG A 109 1.71 -1.96 -14.46
CA ARG A 109 2.03 -0.58 -14.84
C ARG A 109 1.71 0.41 -13.74
N GLY A 110 0.62 0.19 -13.02
CA GLY A 110 0.22 1.07 -11.92
C GLY A 110 1.22 1.08 -10.79
N THR A 111 1.74 -0.09 -10.42
CA THR A 111 2.78 -0.21 -9.39
C THR A 111 4.06 0.47 -9.84
N ARG A 112 4.48 0.22 -11.08
CA ARG A 112 5.68 0.85 -11.64
C ARG A 112 5.54 2.37 -11.67
N PHE A 113 4.41 2.88 -12.15
CA PHE A 113 4.13 4.30 -12.17
C PHE A 113 4.30 4.90 -10.78
N THR A 114 3.74 4.25 -9.77
CA THR A 114 3.77 4.76 -8.40
C THR A 114 5.20 4.82 -7.85
N PHE A 115 5.97 3.74 -7.97
CA PHE A 115 7.32 3.78 -7.40
C PHE A 115 8.27 4.66 -8.20
N GLU A 116 8.07 4.80 -9.51
CA GLU A 116 8.86 5.75 -10.29
C GLU A 116 8.55 7.20 -9.88
N CYS A 117 7.28 7.52 -9.66
CA CYS A 117 6.90 8.84 -9.15
C CYS A 117 7.46 9.09 -7.76
N ALA A 118 7.48 8.08 -6.90
CA ALA A 118 8.06 8.19 -5.57
C ALA A 118 9.55 8.50 -5.65
N LYS A 119 10.28 7.85 -6.55
CA LYS A 119 11.70 8.16 -6.78
C LYS A 119 11.90 9.61 -7.21
N LYS A 120 11.09 10.08 -8.17
CA LYS A 120 11.18 11.47 -8.64
C LYS A 120 10.83 12.47 -7.57
N ALA A 121 9.95 12.11 -6.65
CA ALA A 121 9.57 12.97 -5.53
C ALA A 121 10.60 12.97 -4.41
N GLY A 122 11.65 12.17 -4.51
CA GLY A 122 12.71 12.13 -3.51
C GLY A 122 12.45 11.17 -2.35
N LEU A 123 11.46 10.29 -2.46
CA LEU A 123 11.23 9.28 -1.46
C LEU A 123 12.33 8.22 -1.50
N GLU A 124 12.58 7.61 -0.36
CA GLU A 124 13.39 6.40 -0.31
C GLU A 124 12.52 5.24 -0.78
N VAL A 125 12.92 4.58 -1.87
CA VAL A 125 12.10 3.56 -2.53
C VAL A 125 12.76 2.20 -2.45
N SER A 126 12.01 1.20 -2.01
CA SER A 126 12.42 -0.20 -2.01
C SER A 126 11.43 -0.99 -2.86
N VAL A 127 11.92 -1.69 -3.87
CA VAL A 127 11.10 -2.54 -4.73
C VAL A 127 11.40 -4.00 -4.40
N ILE A 128 10.35 -4.72 -4.03
CA ILE A 128 10.42 -6.14 -3.74
C ILE A 128 9.75 -6.86 -4.91
N TYR A 129 10.53 -7.69 -5.60
CA TYR A 129 10.02 -8.41 -6.75
C TYR A 129 9.40 -9.74 -6.32
N GLU A 130 8.14 -9.96 -6.73
CA GLU A 130 7.45 -11.21 -6.47
C GLU A 130 6.66 -11.65 -7.70
N LYS A 131 6.64 -12.94 -7.95
CA LYS A 131 5.84 -13.49 -9.01
C LYS A 131 4.35 -13.36 -8.67
N GLY A 132 3.53 -12.97 -9.67
CA GLY A 132 2.09 -12.88 -9.48
C GLY A 132 1.50 -14.24 -9.13
N GLY A 133 0.54 -14.23 -8.19
CA GLY A 133 -0.16 -15.44 -7.80
C GLY A 133 -1.09 -15.92 -8.92
N GLY A 134 -1.35 -17.19 -8.98
CA GLY A 134 -2.23 -17.77 -9.99
C GLY A 134 -1.53 -18.17 -11.27
N SER A 135 -0.28 -17.85 -11.45
CA SER A 135 0.47 -18.38 -12.59
C SER A 135 1.21 -19.63 -12.17
N LEU A 136 0.61 -20.71 -12.40
CA LEU A 136 1.25 -22.00 -12.19
C LEU A 136 1.68 -22.57 -13.52
#